data_1535dfb1e2a3cb6ea49eaa35a7ceb50e
#
_entry.id   1535dfb1e2a3cb6ea49eaa35a7ceb50e
#
_cell.length_a   1.000
_cell.length_b   1.000
_cell.length_c   1.000
_cell.angle_alpha   90.00
_cell.angle_beta   90.00
_cell.angle_gamma   90.00
#
_symmetry.space_group_name_H-M   'P 1'
#
loop_
_entity.id
_entity.type
_entity.pdbx_description
1 polymer ?
#
loop_
_entity_poly.entity_id
_entity_poly.type
_entity_poly.pdbx_seq_one_letter_code
_entity_poly.pdbx_strand_id
1 'polypeptide(L)'
;RVGYFNYLRYGTARIAVRLSSVKKYGIYFNQCFGGGTERCHGEDTLFLSACLKNGLKIVAVPEYIATLTDERESSWNNGYNEKYIKDQGVLYYTISRKWWRLLCIQDAIRKHRLYNRSMLNTYLLMLEEVKKFKKHK
;
A
#
# COMPACT_ATOMS: atom_id res chain seq x y z
N ARG A 1 18.97 -5.22 -1.28
CA ARG A 1 18.46 -4.31 -0.27
C ARG A 1 17.15 -3.68 -0.74
N VAL A 2 16.15 -3.66 0.11
CA VAL A 2 14.87 -2.97 -0.13
C VAL A 2 14.95 -1.56 0.44
N GLY A 3 14.46 -0.58 -0.31
CA GLY A 3 14.47 0.83 0.07
C GLY A 3 13.24 1.57 -0.45
N TYR A 4 13.22 2.89 -0.32
CA TYR A 4 12.07 3.73 -0.67
C TYR A 4 11.59 3.63 -2.12
N PHE A 5 12.44 3.21 -3.06
CA PHE A 5 12.08 3.12 -4.48
C PHE A 5 11.49 1.77 -4.90
N ASN A 6 11.57 0.74 -4.05
CA ASN A 6 11.17 -0.61 -4.45
C ASN A 6 10.33 -1.39 -3.40
N TYR A 7 10.11 -0.85 -2.20
CA TYR A 7 9.36 -1.54 -1.13
C TYR A 7 7.88 -1.78 -1.47
N LEU A 8 7.29 -0.98 -2.35
CA LEU A 8 5.89 -1.12 -2.80
C LEU A 8 5.60 -2.43 -3.55
N ARG A 9 6.62 -3.25 -3.81
CA ARG A 9 6.49 -4.53 -4.51
C ARG A 9 6.20 -5.71 -3.58
N TYR A 10 6.30 -5.49 -2.28
CA TYR A 10 6.22 -6.57 -1.29
C TYR A 10 4.91 -6.47 -0.52
N GLY A 11 4.21 -7.61 -0.42
CA GLY A 11 2.97 -7.76 0.35
C GLY A 11 3.14 -8.74 1.49
N THR A 12 2.14 -8.86 2.38
CA THR A 12 2.18 -9.58 3.66
C THR A 12 2.67 -11.02 3.54
N ALA A 13 2.22 -11.74 2.52
CA ALA A 13 2.63 -13.14 2.28
C ALA A 13 4.13 -13.31 1.97
N ARG A 14 4.87 -12.20 1.80
CA ARG A 14 6.30 -12.18 1.46
C ARG A 14 7.14 -11.48 2.51
N ILE A 15 6.59 -11.22 3.69
CA ILE A 15 7.26 -10.44 4.73
C ILE A 15 7.50 -11.31 5.94
N ALA A 16 8.78 -11.49 6.29
CA ALA A 16 9.19 -12.03 7.58
C ALA A 16 9.88 -10.92 8.38
N VAL A 17 9.55 -10.80 9.67
CA VAL A 17 10.05 -9.73 10.52
C VAL A 17 10.69 -10.27 11.80
N ARG A 18 11.78 -9.61 12.22
CA ARG A 18 12.32 -9.82 13.56
C ARG A 18 11.45 -9.04 14.55
N LEU A 19 10.68 -9.76 15.35
CA LEU A 19 9.71 -9.19 16.30
C LEU A 19 10.32 -8.16 17.26
N SER A 20 11.51 -8.42 17.78
CA SER A 20 12.22 -7.47 18.67
C SER A 20 12.51 -6.14 17.98
N SER A 21 12.81 -6.14 16.67
CA SER A 21 13.09 -4.92 15.93
C SER A 21 11.84 -4.05 15.78
N VAL A 22 10.70 -4.64 15.42
CA VAL A 22 9.45 -3.87 15.24
C VAL A 22 8.89 -3.41 16.60
N LYS A 23 8.98 -4.24 17.65
CA LYS A 23 8.57 -3.85 19.02
C LYS A 23 9.38 -2.66 19.55
N LYS A 24 10.70 -2.65 19.32
CA LYS A 24 11.60 -1.57 19.75
C LYS A 24 11.14 -0.19 19.28
N TYR A 25 10.59 -0.10 18.06
CA TYR A 25 10.15 1.16 17.45
C TYR A 25 8.62 1.34 17.48
N GLY A 26 7.87 0.47 18.14
CA GLY A 26 6.42 0.53 18.21
C GLY A 26 5.75 0.47 16.82
N ILE A 27 6.29 -0.35 15.91
CA ILE A 27 5.78 -0.47 14.55
C ILE A 27 4.70 -1.56 14.50
N TYR A 28 3.50 -1.17 14.06
CA TYR A 28 2.34 -2.05 13.94
C TYR A 28 1.70 -1.90 12.55
N PHE A 29 0.91 -2.88 12.15
CA PHE A 29 0.05 -2.76 10.98
C PHE A 29 -1.04 -1.70 11.23
N ASN A 30 -1.30 -0.87 10.23
CA ASN A 30 -2.33 0.15 10.33
C ASN A 30 -3.71 -0.49 10.22
N GLN A 31 -4.53 -0.38 11.25
CA GLN A 31 -5.85 -1.02 11.35
C GLN A 31 -6.93 -0.37 10.48
N CYS A 32 -6.67 0.79 9.89
CA CYS A 32 -7.59 1.44 8.94
C CYS A 32 -7.38 0.96 7.50
N PHE A 33 -6.34 0.16 7.25
CA PHE A 33 -5.96 -0.37 5.93
C PHE A 33 -5.89 -1.88 5.99
N GLY A 34 -6.26 -2.54 4.88
CA GLY A 34 -6.23 -3.98 4.76
C GLY A 34 -7.61 -4.59 4.62
N GLY A 35 -7.66 -5.88 4.38
CA GLY A 35 -8.92 -6.57 4.16
C GLY A 35 -9.85 -6.52 5.36
N GLY A 36 -11.13 -6.30 5.08
CA GLY A 36 -12.17 -6.16 6.10
C GLY A 36 -12.19 -4.81 6.82
N THR A 37 -11.32 -3.87 6.43
CA THR A 37 -11.29 -2.51 7.00
C THR A 37 -11.89 -1.48 6.05
N GLU A 38 -11.93 -0.22 6.47
CA GLU A 38 -12.41 0.89 5.64
C GLU A 38 -11.66 1.01 4.32
N ARG A 39 -10.34 0.79 4.35
CA ARG A 39 -9.44 0.84 3.17
C ARG A 39 -9.00 -0.55 2.78
N CYS A 40 -9.37 -0.98 1.58
CA CYS A 40 -9.26 -2.38 1.16
C CYS A 40 -7.82 -2.93 1.03
N HIS A 41 -6.78 -2.07 1.10
CA HIS A 41 -5.38 -2.49 0.95
C HIS A 41 -4.42 -1.42 1.47
N GLY A 42 -3.13 -1.78 1.62
CA GLY A 42 -2.03 -0.84 1.89
C GLY A 42 -1.39 -0.98 3.26
N GLU A 43 -1.89 -1.86 4.13
CA GLU A 43 -1.33 -2.14 5.46
C GLU A 43 0.13 -2.57 5.38
N ASP A 44 0.48 -3.43 4.43
CA ASP A 44 1.85 -3.91 4.20
C ASP A 44 2.78 -2.78 3.81
N THR A 45 2.31 -1.98 2.87
CA THR A 45 3.04 -0.82 2.36
C THR A 45 3.31 0.18 3.47
N LEU A 46 2.33 0.46 4.32
CA LEU A 46 2.48 1.36 5.47
C LEU A 46 3.43 0.76 6.51
N PHE A 47 3.33 -0.54 6.78
CA PHE A 47 4.23 -1.24 7.68
C PHE A 47 5.68 -1.17 7.20
N LEU A 48 5.96 -1.51 5.95
CA LEU A 48 7.30 -1.43 5.36
C LEU A 48 7.82 0.02 5.32
N SER A 49 6.94 0.99 5.02
CA SER A 49 7.28 2.41 5.08
C SER A 49 7.69 2.84 6.49
N ALA A 50 6.97 2.38 7.52
CA ALA A 50 7.31 2.65 8.91
C ALA A 50 8.67 2.02 9.29
N CYS A 51 8.93 0.78 8.86
CA CYS A 51 10.23 0.13 9.05
C CYS A 51 11.37 0.97 8.44
N LEU A 52 11.23 1.41 7.19
CA LEU A 52 12.25 2.22 6.52
C LEU A 52 12.45 3.59 7.19
N LYS A 53 11.37 4.26 7.62
CA LYS A 53 11.41 5.55 8.32
C LYS A 53 12.15 5.47 9.67
N ASN A 54 12.08 4.31 10.32
CA ASN A 54 12.80 4.04 11.57
C ASN A 54 14.20 3.43 11.34
N GLY A 55 14.70 3.45 10.11
CA GLY A 55 16.06 2.99 9.79
C GLY A 55 16.23 1.47 9.81
N LEU A 56 15.15 0.69 9.84
CA LEU A 56 15.25 -0.77 9.80
C LEU A 56 15.76 -1.23 8.43
N LYS A 57 16.69 -2.18 8.45
CA LYS A 57 17.23 -2.79 7.23
C LYS A 57 16.25 -3.84 6.72
N ILE A 58 15.76 -3.64 5.49
CA ILE A 58 14.93 -4.61 4.77
C ILE A 58 15.77 -5.25 3.66
N VAL A 59 15.75 -6.57 3.60
CA VAL A 59 16.49 -7.36 2.63
C VAL A 59 15.52 -8.28 1.89
N ALA A 60 15.58 -8.30 0.57
CA ALA A 60 14.91 -9.32 -0.23
C ALA A 60 15.87 -10.51 -0.36
N VAL A 61 15.35 -11.70 -0.12
CA VAL A 61 16.06 -12.97 -0.26
C VAL A 61 15.29 -13.87 -1.21
N PRO A 62 15.95 -14.70 -2.01
CA PRO A 62 15.30 -15.64 -2.93
C PRO A 62 14.88 -16.93 -2.22
N GLU A 63 14.18 -16.79 -1.09
CA GLU A 63 13.73 -17.90 -0.25
C GLU A 63 12.21 -18.02 -0.30
N TYR A 64 11.71 -19.24 -0.33
CA TYR A 64 10.28 -19.54 -0.22
C TYR A 64 9.89 -19.56 1.26
N ILE A 65 8.92 -18.72 1.65
CA ILE A 65 8.38 -18.71 3.01
C ILE A 65 7.07 -19.50 3.10
N ALA A 66 6.32 -19.58 2.00
CA ALA A 66 5.05 -20.30 1.95
C ALA A 66 4.65 -20.58 0.50
N THR A 67 3.80 -21.59 0.32
CA THR A 67 3.08 -21.84 -0.94
C THR A 67 1.65 -21.35 -0.76
N LEU A 68 1.17 -20.52 -1.67
CA LEU A 68 -0.23 -20.13 -1.71
C LEU A 68 -1.03 -21.25 -2.40
N THR A 69 -2.07 -21.74 -1.76
CA THR A 69 -3.05 -22.65 -2.36
C THR A 69 -4.27 -21.83 -2.74
N ASP A 70 -4.69 -21.90 -4.00
CA ASP A 70 -5.86 -21.19 -4.53
C ASP A 70 -7.20 -21.86 -4.15
N GLU A 71 -7.28 -22.47 -2.97
CA GLU A 71 -8.47 -23.22 -2.52
C GLU A 71 -9.66 -22.33 -2.15
N ARG A 72 -9.46 -20.99 -2.07
CA ARG A 72 -10.54 -20.03 -1.76
C ARG A 72 -10.43 -18.80 -2.64
N GLU A 73 -11.57 -18.35 -3.16
CA GLU A 73 -11.65 -17.00 -3.74
C GLU A 73 -11.17 -15.97 -2.72
N SER A 74 -10.24 -15.14 -3.14
CA SER A 74 -9.74 -14.05 -2.30
C SER A 74 -10.87 -13.06 -2.01
N SER A 75 -11.38 -13.05 -0.79
CA SER A 75 -12.36 -12.05 -0.33
C SER A 75 -11.81 -10.61 -0.33
N TRP A 76 -10.55 -10.43 -0.63
CA TRP A 76 -9.78 -9.20 -0.48
C TRP A 76 -9.63 -8.43 -1.77
N ASN A 77 -9.66 -9.10 -2.91
CA ASN A 77 -9.36 -8.49 -4.20
C ASN A 77 -10.55 -8.63 -5.16
N ASN A 78 -11.46 -7.70 -5.08
CA ASN A 78 -12.54 -7.54 -6.07
C ASN A 78 -12.04 -6.85 -7.36
N GLY A 79 -10.76 -7.02 -7.70
CA GLY A 79 -10.12 -6.39 -8.84
C GLY A 79 -9.78 -4.90 -8.59
N TYR A 80 -9.29 -4.26 -9.64
CA TYR A 80 -8.89 -2.83 -9.61
C TYR A 80 -10.11 -1.92 -9.84
N ASN A 81 -11.08 -1.98 -8.94
CA ASN A 81 -12.30 -1.19 -9.01
C ASN A 81 -12.07 0.28 -8.55
N GLU A 82 -13.12 1.08 -8.63
CA GLU A 82 -13.05 2.50 -8.25
C GLU A 82 -12.65 2.72 -6.78
N LYS A 83 -13.15 1.86 -5.88
CA LYS A 83 -12.76 1.90 -4.46
C LYS A 83 -11.26 1.68 -4.29
N TYR A 84 -10.69 0.70 -5.00
CA TYR A 84 -9.25 0.44 -4.96
C TYR A 84 -8.44 1.69 -5.36
N ILE A 85 -8.84 2.37 -6.45
CA ILE A 85 -8.15 3.58 -6.94
C ILE A 85 -8.25 4.71 -5.91
N LYS A 86 -9.42 4.92 -5.32
CA LYS A 86 -9.65 5.92 -4.27
C LYS A 86 -8.78 5.65 -3.03
N ASP A 87 -8.78 4.41 -2.56
CA ASP A 87 -7.98 3.97 -1.41
C ASP A 87 -6.47 4.10 -1.68
N GLN A 88 -6.03 3.87 -2.92
CA GLN A 88 -4.65 4.08 -3.34
C GLN A 88 -4.23 5.55 -3.19
N GLY A 89 -5.10 6.50 -3.49
CA GLY A 89 -4.84 7.93 -3.27
C GLY A 89 -4.61 8.25 -1.78
N VAL A 90 -5.47 7.72 -0.91
CA VAL A 90 -5.34 7.90 0.56
C VAL A 90 -4.09 7.21 1.09
N LEU A 91 -3.74 6.05 0.56
CA LEU A 91 -2.49 5.35 0.89
C LEU A 91 -1.27 6.23 0.60
N TYR A 92 -1.17 6.81 -0.61
CA TYR A 92 -0.06 7.69 -0.96
C TYR A 92 0.00 8.94 -0.08
N TYR A 93 -1.15 9.51 0.26
CA TYR A 93 -1.21 10.63 1.19
C TYR A 93 -0.74 10.24 2.60
N THR A 94 -1.02 9.03 3.05
CA THR A 94 -0.58 8.50 4.35
C THR A 94 0.91 8.19 4.35
N ILE A 95 1.46 7.70 3.24
CA ILE A 95 2.90 7.45 3.06
C ILE A 95 3.69 8.75 3.14
N SER A 96 3.27 9.78 2.41
CA SER A 96 3.98 11.06 2.34
C SER A 96 3.05 12.24 2.11
N ARG A 97 2.90 13.10 3.14
CA ARG A 97 2.14 14.36 3.05
C ARG A 97 2.71 15.33 2.02
N LYS A 98 4.00 15.23 1.72
CA LYS A 98 4.68 16.11 0.77
C LYS A 98 4.57 15.61 -0.67
N TRP A 99 4.79 14.31 -0.91
CA TRP A 99 4.98 13.75 -2.24
C TRP A 99 3.78 12.97 -2.78
N TRP A 100 2.67 12.87 -2.05
CA TRP A 100 1.52 12.05 -2.41
C TRP A 100 0.94 12.36 -3.79
N ARG A 101 0.91 13.64 -4.20
CA ARG A 101 0.39 14.03 -5.53
C ARG A 101 1.24 13.46 -6.66
N LEU A 102 2.57 13.50 -6.51
CA LEU A 102 3.48 12.91 -7.48
C LEU A 102 3.33 11.39 -7.54
N LEU A 103 3.14 10.74 -6.39
CA LEU A 103 2.86 9.30 -6.34
C LEU A 103 1.54 8.96 -7.05
N CYS A 104 0.49 9.75 -6.86
CA CYS A 104 -0.78 9.58 -7.58
C CYS A 104 -0.63 9.77 -9.10
N ILE A 105 0.13 10.79 -9.54
CA ILE A 105 0.42 11.01 -10.97
C ILE A 105 1.19 9.83 -11.55
N GLN A 106 2.24 9.40 -10.88
CA GLN A 106 3.05 8.25 -11.30
C GLN A 106 2.21 6.97 -11.42
N ASP A 107 1.35 6.71 -10.47
CA ASP A 107 0.45 5.54 -10.48
C ASP A 107 -0.56 5.64 -11.62
N ALA A 108 -1.19 6.78 -11.79
CA ALA A 108 -2.14 7.02 -12.86
C ALA A 108 -1.51 6.81 -14.25
N ILE A 109 -0.28 7.30 -14.47
CA ILE A 109 0.45 7.08 -15.75
C ILE A 109 0.78 5.59 -15.95
N ARG A 110 1.25 4.91 -14.91
CA ARG A 110 1.73 3.53 -15.03
C ARG A 110 0.63 2.48 -15.08
N LYS A 111 -0.50 2.74 -14.40
CA LYS A 111 -1.52 1.72 -14.15
C LYS A 111 -2.90 2.04 -14.74
N HIS A 112 -3.09 3.16 -15.47
CA HIS A 112 -4.39 3.50 -16.07
C HIS A 112 -5.00 2.38 -16.92
N ARG A 113 -4.16 1.65 -17.67
CA ARG A 113 -4.61 0.49 -18.46
C ARG A 113 -5.10 -0.66 -17.58
N LEU A 114 -4.41 -0.92 -16.47
CA LEU A 114 -4.78 -1.93 -15.47
C LEU A 114 -6.12 -1.58 -14.80
N TYR A 115 -6.35 -0.28 -14.60
CA TYR A 115 -7.60 0.25 -14.04
C TYR A 115 -8.73 0.40 -15.08
N ASN A 116 -8.43 0.14 -16.35
CA ASN A 116 -9.35 0.37 -17.48
C ASN A 116 -9.97 1.77 -17.47
N ARG A 117 -9.14 2.79 -17.21
CA ARG A 117 -9.54 4.20 -17.11
C ARG A 117 -8.48 5.11 -17.71
N SER A 118 -8.86 6.35 -18.07
CA SER A 118 -7.89 7.35 -18.49
C SER A 118 -7.00 7.78 -17.33
N MET A 119 -5.77 8.20 -17.63
CA MET A 119 -4.81 8.72 -16.62
C MET A 119 -5.41 9.87 -15.80
N LEU A 120 -6.09 10.80 -16.48
CA LEU A 120 -6.71 11.95 -15.83
C LEU A 120 -7.83 11.52 -14.87
N ASN A 121 -8.71 10.62 -15.29
CA ASN A 121 -9.80 10.14 -14.45
C ASN A 121 -9.29 9.36 -13.25
N THR A 122 -8.29 8.51 -13.44
CA THR A 122 -7.61 7.80 -12.35
C THR A 122 -7.04 8.76 -11.31
N TYR A 123 -6.34 9.79 -11.77
CA TYR A 123 -5.77 10.82 -10.89
C TYR A 123 -6.84 11.61 -10.14
N LEU A 124 -7.91 12.03 -10.82
CA LEU A 124 -9.00 12.80 -10.18
C LEU A 124 -9.71 11.99 -9.10
N LEU A 125 -9.97 10.71 -9.31
CA LEU A 125 -10.55 9.82 -8.29
C LEU A 125 -9.69 9.75 -7.03
N MET A 126 -8.36 9.62 -7.19
CA MET A 126 -7.43 9.63 -6.07
C MET A 126 -7.47 10.96 -5.31
N LEU A 127 -7.49 12.09 -6.04
CA LEU A 127 -7.53 13.43 -5.42
C LEU A 127 -8.83 13.67 -4.65
N GLU A 128 -9.97 13.28 -5.23
CA GLU A 128 -11.29 13.43 -4.60
C GLU A 128 -11.32 12.73 -3.25
N GLU A 129 -10.90 11.48 -3.22
CA GLU A 129 -10.93 10.69 -1.99
C GLU A 129 -9.97 11.25 -0.92
N VAL A 130 -8.79 11.71 -1.32
CA VAL A 130 -7.87 12.37 -0.38
C VAL A 130 -8.48 13.66 0.18
N LYS A 131 -9.24 14.43 -0.61
CA LYS A 131 -9.94 15.62 -0.11
C LYS A 131 -10.99 15.25 0.93
N LYS A 132 -11.79 14.18 0.70
CA LYS A 132 -12.75 13.66 1.67
C LYS A 132 -12.06 13.21 2.95
N PHE A 133 -11.02 12.40 2.83
CA PHE A 133 -10.24 11.91 3.96
C PHE A 133 -9.66 13.02 4.85
N LYS A 134 -9.26 14.15 4.25
CA LYS A 134 -8.75 15.31 5.00
C LYS A 134 -9.82 16.04 5.80
N LYS A 135 -11.08 16.02 5.35
CA LYS A 135 -12.18 16.69 6.04
C LYS A 135 -12.68 15.92 7.25
N HIS A 136 -12.43 14.61 7.29
CA HIS A 136 -12.88 13.72 8.38
C HIS A 136 -11.77 13.43 9.43
N LYS A 137 -10.65 14.14 9.36
CA LYS A 137 -9.55 14.14 10.32
C LYS A 137 -9.49 15.44 11.11
#